data_9832b76b499ba8ca4441731d0998086f
#
_entry.id   9832b76b499ba8ca4441731d0998086f
#
_cell.length_a   1.000
_cell.length_b   1.000
_cell.length_c   1.000
_cell.angle_alpha   90.00
_cell.angle_beta   90.00
_cell.angle_gamma   90.00
#
_symmetry.space_group_name_H-M   'P 1'
#
loop_
_entity.id
_entity.type
_entity.pdbx_description
1 polymer ?
#
loop_
_entity_poly.entity_id
_entity_poly.type
_entity_poly.pdbx_seq_one_letter_code
_entity_poly.pdbx_strand_id
1 'polypeptide(L)'
;MVEYYEGFLMAVDSLKRTGISLDLYVYDCGKDVSTLNTILAKNEMKSMNIIFGPMHQNQIKPLSDFAEKNDIRLVIPFSQKGEEVFNNPAVYQINTPQSYLYSEVYEHFTRQFPNANVIFIEPASVDKEKAEFISGLKQELKSKGIPMRTVSESATKETLKAALRSDKENIFIPTSGNNVLLIKILPQLTLLVRENPAENIHL
;
A
#
# COMPACT_ATOMS: atom_id res chain seq x y z
N MET A 1 -2.58 -11.90 -14.03
CA MET A 1 -3.76 -12.72 -13.60
C MET A 1 -3.79 -14.09 -14.26
N VAL A 2 -3.62 -14.17 -15.58
CA VAL A 2 -3.58 -15.47 -16.30
C VAL A 2 -2.50 -16.38 -15.73
N GLU A 3 -1.28 -15.89 -15.59
CA GLU A 3 -0.13 -16.64 -15.02
C GLU A 3 -0.39 -17.17 -13.60
N TYR A 4 -1.09 -16.40 -12.75
CA TYR A 4 -1.48 -16.87 -11.43
C TYR A 4 -2.47 -18.03 -11.52
N TYR A 5 -3.46 -17.92 -12.39
CA TYR A 5 -4.47 -18.97 -12.58
C TYR A 5 -3.85 -20.26 -13.18
N GLU A 6 -2.94 -20.11 -14.13
CA GLU A 6 -2.17 -21.25 -14.68
C GLU A 6 -1.34 -21.93 -13.59
N GLY A 7 -0.61 -21.16 -12.79
CA GLY A 7 0.15 -21.70 -11.64
C GLY A 7 -0.74 -22.39 -10.61
N PHE A 8 -1.93 -21.84 -10.36
CA PHE A 8 -2.92 -22.46 -9.47
C PHE A 8 -3.40 -23.81 -10.02
N LEU A 9 -3.70 -23.90 -11.32
CA LEU A 9 -4.07 -25.17 -11.96
C LEU A 9 -2.96 -26.21 -11.92
N MET A 10 -1.69 -25.80 -12.10
CA MET A 10 -0.54 -26.70 -11.95
C MET A 10 -0.42 -27.24 -10.53
N ALA A 11 -0.66 -26.43 -9.51
CA ALA A 11 -0.67 -26.86 -8.12
C ALA A 11 -1.82 -27.86 -7.85
N VAL A 12 -3.01 -27.60 -8.37
CA VAL A 12 -4.17 -28.52 -8.29
C VAL A 12 -3.84 -29.87 -8.94
N ASP A 13 -3.23 -29.87 -10.13
CA ASP A 13 -2.83 -31.10 -10.81
C ASP A 13 -1.78 -31.88 -9.99
N SER A 14 -0.83 -31.19 -9.39
CA SER A 14 0.15 -31.82 -8.50
C SER A 14 -0.51 -32.46 -7.27
N LEU A 15 -1.48 -31.79 -6.65
CA LEU A 15 -2.26 -32.34 -5.52
C LEU A 15 -3.06 -33.58 -5.93
N LYS A 16 -3.69 -33.57 -7.11
CA LYS A 16 -4.39 -34.75 -7.63
C LYS A 16 -3.48 -35.96 -7.80
N ARG A 17 -2.24 -35.77 -8.22
CA ARG A 17 -1.24 -36.87 -8.34
C ARG A 17 -0.85 -37.48 -6.99
N THR A 18 -1.03 -36.76 -5.89
CA THR A 18 -0.82 -37.29 -4.52
C THR A 18 -2.06 -38.04 -3.98
N GLY A 19 -3.13 -38.15 -4.77
CA GLY A 19 -4.37 -38.86 -4.38
C GLY A 19 -5.41 -37.95 -3.70
N ILE A 20 -5.20 -36.63 -3.67
CA ILE A 20 -6.17 -35.69 -3.13
C ILE A 20 -7.25 -35.42 -4.19
N SER A 21 -8.52 -35.61 -3.82
CA SER A 21 -9.68 -35.27 -4.66
C SER A 21 -10.14 -33.84 -4.34
N LEU A 22 -10.34 -33.03 -5.36
CA LEU A 22 -10.74 -31.62 -5.26
C LEU A 22 -11.88 -31.32 -6.21
N ASP A 23 -12.91 -30.66 -5.71
CA ASP A 23 -13.97 -30.05 -6.52
C ASP A 23 -13.62 -28.56 -6.69
N LEU A 24 -13.29 -28.18 -7.92
CA LEU A 24 -12.86 -26.83 -8.25
C LEU A 24 -13.98 -26.03 -8.91
N TYR A 25 -14.35 -24.91 -8.28
CA TYR A 25 -15.32 -23.94 -8.78
C TYR A 25 -14.59 -22.65 -9.15
N VAL A 26 -14.79 -22.16 -10.37
CA VAL A 26 -14.11 -20.95 -10.87
C VAL A 26 -15.16 -19.92 -11.26
N TYR A 27 -15.02 -18.72 -10.72
CA TYR A 27 -15.94 -17.62 -10.96
C TYR A 27 -15.18 -16.34 -11.36
N ASP A 28 -15.68 -15.67 -12.39
CA ASP A 28 -15.28 -14.29 -12.67
C ASP A 28 -16.13 -13.34 -11.83
N CYS A 29 -15.54 -12.73 -10.83
CA CYS A 29 -16.22 -11.79 -9.94
C CYS A 29 -16.19 -10.34 -10.45
N GLY A 30 -15.57 -10.07 -11.62
CA GLY A 30 -15.44 -8.72 -12.14
C GLY A 30 -14.82 -7.75 -11.11
N LYS A 31 -15.13 -6.46 -11.27
CA LYS A 31 -14.62 -5.39 -10.36
C LYS A 31 -15.66 -4.93 -9.34
N ASP A 32 -16.92 -5.23 -9.57
CA ASP A 32 -18.03 -4.71 -8.78
C ASP A 32 -18.44 -5.65 -7.65
N VAL A 33 -18.73 -5.07 -6.49
CA VAL A 33 -19.23 -5.82 -5.33
C VAL A 33 -20.58 -6.50 -5.61
N SER A 34 -21.42 -5.93 -6.49
CA SER A 34 -22.70 -6.52 -6.88
C SER A 34 -22.54 -7.88 -7.59
N THR A 35 -21.54 -8.00 -8.47
CA THR A 35 -21.20 -9.26 -9.13
C THR A 35 -20.75 -10.30 -8.11
N LEU A 36 -19.87 -9.92 -7.20
CA LEU A 36 -19.45 -10.78 -6.10
C LEU A 36 -20.64 -11.26 -5.27
N ASN A 37 -21.55 -10.37 -4.87
CA ASN A 37 -22.72 -10.72 -4.06
C ASN A 37 -23.64 -11.73 -4.79
N THR A 38 -23.76 -11.62 -6.11
CA THR A 38 -24.51 -12.60 -6.93
C THR A 38 -23.86 -13.98 -6.87
N ILE A 39 -22.53 -14.05 -6.87
CA ILE A 39 -21.78 -15.32 -6.74
C ILE A 39 -21.98 -15.88 -5.32
N LEU A 40 -21.82 -15.06 -4.28
CA LEU A 40 -21.95 -15.49 -2.88
C LEU A 40 -23.37 -15.97 -2.53
N ALA A 41 -24.38 -15.54 -3.28
CA ALA A 41 -25.77 -16.00 -3.11
C ALA A 41 -26.01 -17.44 -3.61
N LYS A 42 -25.08 -18.02 -4.36
CA LYS A 42 -25.19 -19.39 -4.85
C LYS A 42 -25.08 -20.40 -3.71
N ASN A 43 -25.85 -21.47 -3.77
CA ASN A 43 -25.91 -22.46 -2.69
C ASN A 43 -24.56 -23.16 -2.44
N GLU A 44 -23.85 -23.49 -3.52
CA GLU A 44 -22.55 -24.16 -3.46
C GLU A 44 -21.49 -23.32 -2.72
N MET A 45 -21.59 -22.00 -2.77
CA MET A 45 -20.62 -21.13 -2.11
C MET A 45 -20.54 -21.33 -0.60
N LYS A 46 -21.64 -21.71 0.04
CA LYS A 46 -21.69 -21.94 1.50
C LYS A 46 -21.03 -23.26 1.93
N SER A 47 -20.79 -24.17 0.98
CA SER A 47 -20.17 -25.47 1.23
C SER A 47 -18.71 -25.53 0.83
N MET A 48 -18.11 -24.39 0.40
CA MET A 48 -16.68 -24.33 0.09
C MET A 48 -15.83 -24.53 1.35
N ASN A 49 -14.70 -25.20 1.21
CA ASN A 49 -13.72 -25.34 2.27
C ASN A 49 -12.72 -24.17 2.27
N ILE A 50 -12.39 -23.68 1.07
CA ILE A 50 -11.41 -22.63 0.87
C ILE A 50 -11.77 -21.79 -0.37
N ILE A 51 -11.57 -20.50 -0.29
CA ILE A 51 -11.74 -19.56 -1.40
C ILE A 51 -10.41 -18.82 -1.64
N PHE A 52 -9.96 -18.76 -2.89
CA PHE A 52 -8.81 -17.97 -3.32
C PHE A 52 -9.29 -16.71 -4.05
N GLY A 53 -9.01 -15.58 -3.53
CA GLY A 53 -9.46 -14.27 -4.04
C GLY A 53 -9.82 -13.31 -2.91
N PRO A 54 -10.48 -12.20 -3.20
CA PRO A 54 -10.74 -11.65 -4.53
C PRO A 54 -9.49 -10.97 -5.12
N MET A 55 -9.63 -10.48 -6.36
CA MET A 55 -8.55 -9.73 -7.02
C MET A 55 -8.65 -8.22 -6.75
N HIS A 56 -9.80 -7.72 -6.33
CA HIS A 56 -10.06 -6.30 -6.12
C HIS A 56 -10.28 -5.97 -4.65
N GLN A 57 -9.65 -4.86 -4.21
CA GLN A 57 -9.65 -4.43 -2.82
C GLN A 57 -11.06 -4.21 -2.23
N ASN A 58 -11.97 -3.61 -3.00
CA ASN A 58 -13.35 -3.34 -2.56
C ASN A 58 -14.19 -4.60 -2.30
N GLN A 59 -13.73 -5.76 -2.77
CA GLN A 59 -14.40 -7.05 -2.60
C GLN A 59 -13.87 -7.84 -1.39
N ILE A 60 -12.74 -7.43 -0.79
CA ILE A 60 -12.10 -8.19 0.30
C ILE A 60 -13.04 -8.27 1.51
N LYS A 61 -13.54 -7.14 1.99
CA LYS A 61 -14.39 -7.12 3.17
C LYS A 61 -15.67 -7.95 3.02
N PRO A 62 -16.50 -7.80 1.96
CA PRO A 62 -17.69 -8.63 1.78
C PRO A 62 -17.37 -10.13 1.72
N LEU A 63 -16.26 -10.50 1.06
CA LEU A 63 -15.87 -11.90 0.95
C LEU A 63 -15.32 -12.44 2.27
N SER A 64 -14.60 -11.63 3.03
CA SER A 64 -14.08 -11.95 4.35
C SER A 64 -15.24 -12.21 5.35
N ASP A 65 -16.24 -11.32 5.37
CA ASP A 65 -17.42 -11.48 6.23
C ASP A 65 -18.23 -12.75 5.86
N PHE A 66 -18.32 -13.05 4.56
CA PHE A 66 -18.97 -14.28 4.08
C PHE A 66 -18.19 -15.53 4.50
N ALA A 67 -16.88 -15.53 4.38
CA ALA A 67 -16.00 -16.63 4.73
C ALA A 67 -16.08 -16.95 6.24
N GLU A 68 -16.01 -15.94 7.09
CA GLU A 68 -16.15 -16.08 8.54
C GLU A 68 -17.50 -16.68 8.92
N LYS A 69 -18.59 -16.13 8.36
CA LYS A 69 -19.94 -16.56 8.65
C LYS A 69 -20.21 -18.04 8.29
N ASN A 70 -19.53 -18.58 7.28
CA ASN A 70 -19.73 -19.93 6.78
C ASN A 70 -18.59 -20.89 7.10
N ASP A 71 -17.66 -20.50 8.00
CA ASP A 71 -16.48 -21.30 8.38
C ASP A 71 -15.61 -21.72 7.16
N ILE A 72 -15.41 -20.80 6.25
CA ILE A 72 -14.64 -21.00 5.01
C ILE A 72 -13.30 -20.29 5.14
N ARG A 73 -12.21 -20.92 4.76
CA ARG A 73 -10.90 -20.28 4.69
C ARG A 73 -10.81 -19.37 3.47
N LEU A 74 -10.42 -18.13 3.65
CA LEU A 74 -10.22 -17.15 2.58
C LEU A 74 -8.73 -16.86 2.41
N VAL A 75 -8.18 -17.12 1.23
CA VAL A 75 -6.81 -16.77 0.86
C VAL A 75 -6.81 -15.58 -0.09
N ILE A 76 -6.22 -14.46 0.34
CA ILE A 76 -6.10 -13.23 -0.45
C ILE A 76 -4.73 -13.21 -1.14
N PRO A 77 -4.66 -13.37 -2.50
CA PRO A 77 -3.39 -13.60 -3.19
C PRO A 77 -2.55 -12.35 -3.44
N PHE A 78 -3.17 -11.18 -3.67
CA PHE A 78 -2.43 -10.02 -4.21
C PHE A 78 -2.48 -8.77 -3.36
N SER A 79 -3.46 -8.59 -2.48
CA SER A 79 -3.55 -7.38 -1.69
C SER A 79 -2.43 -7.29 -0.66
N GLN A 80 -1.89 -6.10 -0.51
CA GLN A 80 -1.08 -5.68 0.63
C GLN A 80 -1.82 -4.67 1.52
N LYS A 81 -3.05 -4.32 1.11
CA LYS A 81 -3.94 -3.40 1.81
C LYS A 81 -5.08 -4.21 2.43
N GLY A 82 -5.52 -3.82 3.57
CA GLY A 82 -6.63 -4.44 4.28
C GLY A 82 -6.17 -4.99 5.62
N GLU A 83 -7.04 -4.83 6.58
CA GLU A 83 -6.80 -5.22 7.98
C GLU A 83 -7.58 -6.49 8.36
N GLU A 84 -8.29 -7.09 7.39
CA GLU A 84 -9.13 -8.26 7.62
C GLU A 84 -8.34 -9.43 8.21
N VAL A 85 -7.09 -9.60 7.77
CA VAL A 85 -6.20 -10.66 8.26
C VAL A 85 -5.87 -10.53 9.76
N PHE A 86 -5.97 -9.33 10.32
CA PHE A 86 -5.71 -9.11 11.75
C PHE A 86 -6.92 -9.37 12.64
N ASN A 87 -8.11 -9.26 12.06
CA ASN A 87 -9.36 -9.27 12.83
C ASN A 87 -10.25 -10.48 12.50
N ASN A 88 -9.97 -11.20 11.41
CA ASN A 88 -10.78 -12.34 10.97
C ASN A 88 -9.90 -13.60 10.83
N PRO A 89 -10.08 -14.60 11.71
CA PRO A 89 -9.27 -15.81 11.73
C PRO A 89 -9.46 -16.71 10.47
N ALA A 90 -10.51 -16.48 9.69
CA ALA A 90 -10.73 -17.20 8.44
C ALA A 90 -9.86 -16.69 7.29
N VAL A 91 -9.22 -15.50 7.45
CA VAL A 91 -8.49 -14.82 6.38
C VAL A 91 -7.00 -15.12 6.44
N TYR A 92 -6.45 -15.52 5.32
CA TYR A 92 -5.02 -15.71 5.07
C TYR A 92 -4.60 -14.77 3.94
N GLN A 93 -3.57 -13.99 4.15
CA GLN A 93 -3.04 -13.07 3.13
C GLN A 93 -1.64 -13.50 2.72
N ILE A 94 -1.41 -13.69 1.40
CA ILE A 94 -0.12 -14.16 0.89
C ILE A 94 0.94 -13.07 1.01
N ASN A 95 0.60 -11.84 0.62
CA ASN A 95 1.51 -10.71 0.75
C ASN A 95 1.42 -10.10 2.15
N THR A 96 2.57 -9.81 2.74
CA THR A 96 2.61 -9.11 4.04
C THR A 96 1.85 -7.78 3.96
N PRO A 97 0.93 -7.52 4.89
CA PRO A 97 0.27 -6.22 4.96
C PRO A 97 1.26 -5.07 5.03
N GLN A 98 1.03 -4.03 4.26
CA GLN A 98 1.98 -2.91 4.13
C GLN A 98 2.23 -2.21 5.48
N SER A 99 1.23 -2.14 6.35
CA SER A 99 1.35 -1.53 7.68
C SER A 99 2.37 -2.24 8.59
N TYR A 100 2.59 -3.54 8.42
CA TYR A 100 3.63 -4.26 9.16
C TYR A 100 5.06 -3.83 8.83
N LEU A 101 5.26 -3.26 7.64
CA LEU A 101 6.58 -2.82 7.18
C LEU A 101 6.89 -1.38 7.61
N TYR A 102 5.92 -0.63 8.10
CA TYR A 102 6.07 0.80 8.36
C TYR A 102 7.17 1.09 9.39
N SER A 103 7.18 0.38 10.50
CA SER A 103 8.20 0.58 11.55
C SER A 103 9.62 0.36 11.04
N GLU A 104 9.81 -0.70 10.26
CA GLU A 104 11.12 -1.02 9.67
C GLU A 104 11.55 0.06 8.65
N VAL A 105 10.60 0.56 7.86
CA VAL A 105 10.88 1.63 6.89
C VAL A 105 11.26 2.93 7.62
N TYR A 106 10.56 3.27 8.71
CA TYR A 106 10.87 4.48 9.49
C TYR A 106 12.25 4.37 10.13
N GLU A 107 12.56 3.23 10.76
CA GLU A 107 13.86 2.99 11.38
C GLU A 107 14.98 3.01 10.33
N HIS A 108 14.79 2.33 9.21
CA HIS A 108 15.74 2.33 8.10
C HIS A 108 16.00 3.75 7.59
N PHE A 109 14.95 4.54 7.36
CA PHE A 109 15.04 5.92 6.89
C PHE A 109 15.85 6.79 7.87
N THR A 110 15.51 6.75 9.16
CA THR A 110 16.18 7.58 10.18
C THR A 110 17.61 7.15 10.42
N ARG A 111 17.92 5.87 10.24
CA ARG A 111 19.30 5.34 10.31
C ARG A 111 20.14 5.75 9.09
N GLN A 112 19.53 5.74 7.90
CA GLN A 112 20.19 6.11 6.65
C GLN A 112 20.46 7.62 6.58
N PHE A 113 19.54 8.44 7.11
CA PHE A 113 19.56 9.89 7.02
C PHE A 113 19.52 10.57 8.41
N PRO A 114 20.48 10.31 9.28
CA PRO A 114 20.46 10.84 10.66
C PRO A 114 20.63 12.36 10.72
N ASN A 115 21.22 12.95 9.68
CA ASN A 115 21.45 14.40 9.56
C ASN A 115 20.51 15.07 8.55
N ALA A 116 19.33 14.51 8.31
CA ALA A 116 18.38 15.07 7.35
C ALA A 116 17.67 16.33 7.87
N ASN A 117 17.22 17.14 6.91
CA ASN A 117 16.15 18.11 7.03
C ASN A 117 15.03 17.65 6.11
N VAL A 118 13.95 17.12 6.68
CA VAL A 118 12.89 16.50 5.90
C VAL A 118 11.81 17.52 5.57
N ILE A 119 11.48 17.65 4.28
CA ILE A 119 10.51 18.61 3.77
C ILE A 119 9.35 17.85 3.12
N PHE A 120 8.23 17.75 3.84
CA PHE A 120 7.01 17.13 3.31
C PHE A 120 6.29 18.08 2.36
N ILE A 121 5.90 17.57 1.18
CA ILE A 121 5.11 18.31 0.19
C ILE A 121 3.68 17.80 0.27
N GLU A 122 2.77 18.61 0.80
CA GLU A 122 1.38 18.23 1.00
C GLU A 122 0.48 18.69 -0.15
N PRO A 123 -0.41 17.82 -0.65
CA PRO A 123 -1.43 18.18 -1.62
C PRO A 123 -2.52 19.06 -0.97
N ALA A 124 -3.32 19.71 -1.80
CA ALA A 124 -4.47 20.51 -1.31
C ALA A 124 -5.52 19.65 -0.58
N SER A 125 -5.61 18.37 -0.89
CA SER A 125 -6.47 17.41 -0.20
C SER A 125 -5.62 16.24 0.31
N VAL A 126 -5.84 15.84 1.57
CA VAL A 126 -5.10 14.74 2.21
C VAL A 126 -5.32 13.44 1.45
N ASP A 127 -4.23 12.78 1.11
CA ASP A 127 -4.24 11.42 0.58
C ASP A 127 -4.47 10.43 1.73
N LYS A 128 -5.69 9.94 1.86
CA LYS A 128 -6.09 9.04 2.94
C LYS A 128 -5.31 7.73 2.95
N GLU A 129 -4.88 7.24 1.78
CA GLU A 129 -4.12 5.98 1.68
C GLU A 129 -2.70 6.12 2.22
N LYS A 130 -2.14 7.33 2.19
CA LYS A 130 -0.79 7.62 2.69
C LYS A 130 -0.76 8.23 4.08
N ALA A 131 -1.90 8.68 4.58
CA ALA A 131 -1.99 9.46 5.81
C ALA A 131 -1.39 8.73 7.03
N GLU A 132 -1.67 7.44 7.18
CA GLU A 132 -1.13 6.63 8.28
C GLU A 132 0.40 6.55 8.21
N PHE A 133 0.94 6.15 7.05
CA PHE A 133 2.39 6.08 6.84
C PHE A 133 3.09 7.42 7.10
N ILE A 134 2.57 8.52 6.55
CA ILE A 134 3.15 9.85 6.73
C ILE A 134 3.07 10.31 8.18
N SER A 135 1.98 10.02 8.87
CA SER A 135 1.82 10.34 10.30
C SER A 135 2.84 9.60 11.16
N GLY A 136 3.02 8.30 10.93
CA GLY A 136 4.01 7.47 11.62
C GLY A 136 5.44 7.93 11.35
N LEU A 137 5.78 8.24 10.10
CA LEU A 137 7.09 8.78 9.74
C LEU A 137 7.37 10.12 10.45
N LYS A 138 6.40 11.04 10.47
CA LYS A 138 6.53 12.31 11.20
C LYS A 138 6.76 12.11 12.69
N GLN A 139 6.07 11.13 13.28
CA GLN A 139 6.26 10.79 14.70
C GLN A 139 7.66 10.22 14.95
N GLU A 140 8.15 9.34 14.09
CA GLU A 140 9.50 8.78 14.23
C GLU A 140 10.57 9.85 14.06
N LEU A 141 10.48 10.73 13.06
CA LEU A 141 11.40 11.86 12.88
C LEU A 141 11.45 12.76 14.12
N LYS A 142 10.27 13.03 14.71
CA LYS A 142 10.18 13.81 15.95
C LYS A 142 10.86 13.11 17.12
N SER A 143 10.67 11.78 17.26
CA SER A 143 11.31 11.00 18.34
C SER A 143 12.83 10.99 18.25
N LYS A 144 13.38 11.01 17.02
CA LYS A 144 14.82 11.06 16.74
C LYS A 144 15.40 12.49 16.71
N GLY A 145 14.57 13.53 16.89
CA GLY A 145 15.00 14.93 16.83
C GLY A 145 15.42 15.39 15.43
N ILE A 146 15.00 14.68 14.37
CA ILE A 146 15.30 15.04 12.98
C ILE A 146 14.36 16.20 12.58
N PRO A 147 14.90 17.35 12.14
CA PRO A 147 14.09 18.49 11.75
C PRO A 147 13.19 18.17 10.55
N MET A 148 11.96 18.61 10.62
CA MET A 148 10.99 18.45 9.53
C MET A 148 10.18 19.72 9.31
N ARG A 149 9.74 19.93 8.08
CA ARG A 149 8.89 21.04 7.64
C ARG A 149 7.83 20.52 6.68
N THR A 150 6.80 21.32 6.47
CA THR A 150 5.75 21.03 5.49
C THR A 150 5.61 22.23 4.56
N VAL A 151 5.51 21.95 3.26
CA VAL A 151 5.23 22.93 2.21
C VAL A 151 4.03 22.45 1.38
N SER A 152 3.33 23.39 0.75
CA SER A 152 2.22 23.07 -0.14
C SER A 152 2.71 22.55 -1.50
N GLU A 153 1.90 21.76 -2.20
CA GLU A 153 2.12 21.37 -3.61
C GLU A 153 2.22 22.56 -4.56
N SER A 154 1.72 23.73 -4.15
CA SER A 154 1.80 24.98 -4.91
C SER A 154 2.94 25.88 -4.44
N ALA A 155 3.89 25.35 -3.65
CA ALA A 155 5.03 26.12 -3.18
C ALA A 155 5.88 26.63 -4.36
N THR A 156 6.24 27.91 -4.29
CA THR A 156 7.16 28.49 -5.27
C THR A 156 8.60 28.05 -4.98
N LYS A 157 9.48 28.24 -5.95
CA LYS A 157 10.91 27.96 -5.79
C LYS A 157 11.49 28.69 -4.58
N GLU A 158 11.10 29.92 -4.34
CA GLU A 158 11.56 30.74 -3.18
C GLU A 158 11.12 30.10 -1.87
N THR A 159 9.89 29.61 -1.78
CA THR A 159 9.39 28.88 -0.61
C THR A 159 10.17 27.60 -0.37
N LEU A 160 10.45 26.83 -1.43
CA LEU A 160 11.24 25.61 -1.35
C LEU A 160 12.67 25.91 -0.93
N LYS A 161 13.28 26.96 -1.48
CA LYS A 161 14.63 27.42 -1.11
C LYS A 161 14.70 27.83 0.37
N ALA A 162 13.70 28.53 0.89
CA ALA A 162 13.63 28.92 2.30
C ALA A 162 13.45 27.73 3.26
N ALA A 163 13.04 26.57 2.75
CA ALA A 163 12.94 25.33 3.52
C ALA A 163 14.27 24.58 3.64
N LEU A 164 15.27 24.88 2.80
CA LEU A 164 16.59 24.23 2.84
C LEU A 164 17.38 24.60 4.06
N ARG A 165 18.29 23.71 4.43
CA ARG A 165 19.34 23.91 5.45
C ARG A 165 20.67 23.49 4.85
N SER A 166 21.61 24.43 4.77
CA SER A 166 22.92 24.20 4.18
C SER A 166 23.83 23.27 4.99
N ASP A 167 23.53 23.07 6.27
CA ASP A 167 24.25 22.19 7.19
C ASP A 167 23.70 20.75 7.19
N LYS A 168 22.70 20.43 6.34
CA LYS A 168 21.96 19.14 6.35
C LYS A 168 21.67 18.59 4.96
N GLU A 169 21.34 17.30 4.93
CA GLU A 169 20.77 16.66 3.74
C GLU A 169 19.28 17.01 3.63
N ASN A 170 18.92 17.73 2.59
CA ASN A 170 17.55 18.20 2.38
C ASN A 170 16.77 17.16 1.60
N ILE A 171 15.78 16.50 2.23
CA ILE A 171 15.00 15.41 1.63
C ILE A 171 13.57 15.88 1.45
N PHE A 172 13.11 15.94 0.21
CA PHE A 172 11.74 16.27 -0.15
C PHE A 172 10.90 15.00 -0.27
N ILE A 173 9.81 14.91 0.48
CA ILE A 173 8.89 13.77 0.47
C ILE A 173 7.50 14.21 0.05
N PRO A 174 7.06 13.88 -1.20
CA PRO A 174 5.66 14.04 -1.58
C PRO A 174 4.75 13.14 -0.73
N THR A 175 3.71 13.71 -0.12
CA THR A 175 2.81 12.95 0.75
C THR A 175 1.62 12.33 0.01
N SER A 176 1.62 12.41 -1.32
CA SER A 176 0.65 11.75 -2.20
C SER A 176 1.31 11.24 -3.47
N GLY A 177 0.84 10.10 -3.96
CA GLY A 177 1.20 9.56 -5.29
C GLY A 177 0.42 10.19 -6.44
N ASN A 178 -0.32 11.28 -6.21
CA ASN A 178 -1.12 11.93 -7.23
C ASN A 178 -0.22 12.61 -8.27
N ASN A 179 -0.42 12.28 -9.55
CA ASN A 179 0.32 12.86 -10.66
C ASN A 179 0.22 14.40 -10.71
N VAL A 180 -0.91 14.96 -10.27
CA VAL A 180 -1.10 16.43 -10.24
C VAL A 180 -0.09 17.10 -9.32
N LEU A 181 0.14 16.53 -8.13
CA LEU A 181 1.17 17.03 -7.20
C LEU A 181 2.55 16.95 -7.85
N LEU A 182 2.90 15.80 -8.41
CA LEU A 182 4.22 15.59 -9.03
C LEU A 182 4.45 16.53 -10.22
N ILE A 183 3.46 16.71 -11.09
CA ILE A 183 3.56 17.62 -12.25
C ILE A 183 3.79 19.07 -11.81
N LYS A 184 3.18 19.50 -10.71
CA LYS A 184 3.36 20.86 -10.19
C LYS A 184 4.72 21.08 -9.55
N ILE A 185 5.18 20.12 -8.75
CA ILE A 185 6.35 20.34 -7.88
C ILE A 185 7.68 19.96 -8.54
N LEU A 186 7.72 18.93 -9.37
CA LEU A 186 8.97 18.47 -10.00
C LEU A 186 9.72 19.53 -10.77
N PRO A 187 9.07 20.38 -11.60
CA PRO A 187 9.76 21.47 -12.29
C PRO A 187 10.42 22.46 -11.31
N GLN A 188 9.74 22.77 -10.19
CA GLN A 188 10.27 23.68 -9.17
C GLN A 188 11.49 23.08 -8.46
N LEU A 189 11.43 21.79 -8.10
CA LEU A 189 12.55 21.08 -7.49
C LEU A 189 13.73 20.94 -8.46
N THR A 190 13.48 20.67 -9.74
CA THR A 190 14.53 20.61 -10.75
C THR A 190 15.28 21.95 -10.89
N LEU A 191 14.54 23.04 -10.91
CA LEU A 191 15.14 24.39 -10.95
C LEU A 191 15.91 24.66 -9.65
N LEU A 192 15.36 24.30 -8.50
CA LEU A 192 16.00 24.47 -7.20
C LEU A 192 17.36 23.78 -7.14
N VAL A 193 17.43 22.51 -7.57
CA VAL A 193 18.68 21.72 -7.59
C VAL A 193 19.71 22.36 -8.53
N ARG A 194 19.30 22.77 -9.71
CA ARG A 194 20.19 23.39 -10.72
C ARG A 194 20.79 24.72 -10.24
N GLU A 195 20.02 25.52 -9.53
CA GLU A 195 20.45 26.83 -9.06
C GLU A 195 21.20 26.80 -7.72
N ASN A 196 21.13 25.68 -7.00
CA ASN A 196 21.79 25.52 -5.70
C ASN A 196 22.63 24.23 -5.66
N PRO A 197 23.66 24.11 -6.51
CA PRO A 197 24.45 22.88 -6.64
C PRO A 197 25.29 22.55 -5.41
N ALA A 198 25.48 23.50 -4.51
CA ALA A 198 26.17 23.29 -3.24
C ALA A 198 25.28 22.71 -2.13
N GLU A 199 23.96 22.72 -2.33
CA GLU A 199 23.01 22.18 -1.38
C GLU A 199 22.79 20.69 -1.67
N ASN A 200 22.79 19.88 -0.61
CA ASN A 200 22.53 18.45 -0.71
C ASN A 200 21.02 18.21 -0.74
N ILE A 201 20.44 17.98 -1.92
CA ILE A 201 18.99 17.89 -2.15
C ILE A 201 18.64 16.53 -2.74
N HIS A 202 17.72 15.82 -2.08
CA HIS A 202 17.17 14.52 -2.48
C HIS A 202 15.65 14.58 -2.61
N LEU A 203 15.09 13.72 -3.49
CA LEU A 203 13.66 13.51 -3.68
C LEU A 203 13.33 12.03 -3.48
#